data_d5c84f9becdfaa7b3653541d2ae9dd82
#
_entry.id   d5c84f9becdfaa7b3653541d2ae9dd82
#
_cell.length_a   1.000
_cell.length_b   1.000
_cell.length_c   1.000
_cell.angle_alpha   90.00
_cell.angle_beta   90.00
_cell.angle_gamma   90.00
#
_symmetry.space_group_name_H-M   'P 1'
#
loop_
_entity.id
_entity.type
_entity.pdbx_description
1 polymer ?
#
loop_
_entity_poly.entity_id
_entity_poly.type
_entity_poly.pdbx_seq_one_letter_code
_entity_poly.pdbx_strand_id
1 'polypeptide(L)'
;MSEVTSDIEIAQSSEMLPIFEVAERAGIPEDLLEPYGRYKAKLDARALADKPLRGKLVLVTAINPTPAGEGKTTTSVGLADALTSLGQSAMLALREPSLGPVFGVKGGAAGGGYAQVVPMEDINLHFTGDFHAIGAANNLCAAMLDNHIKQGNSLNIDPRRVVWKRCVDMNDRQLRNVVDGLGGIADGMPRQDSFDITVASEVMAVFCLASGIKDLKERLGRMVIAYTYDRKPVTVSDIHAEGAMTALLKDAIQPNLVQTLEHTPALVHGGPFANIAHGCNTVEATKTALRLADYVVTEAGFGADLGAEKFLDIKCRATGLAPSAVVLVATVRALKYNGGVAKTDLNQQNVEALKEGIPNLLRHVDNIQTVYGLPVVVAINAFPTDTAEELALVEEECKKRGVNVVLSEVWAKGGKGGQALAEEVMRLCQTESKLTFAYDVKESLKQKITDIATKIYHADGVEFAPSAAKQLQQLEELGFGELPICMAKTQYSFTDDQTKLGAPENFKITVREVRVSAGAGFVVCLTGSIMTMPGLPKVPAAEHIDVLDDGRIVGLF
;
A
#
# COMPACT_ATOMS: atom_id res chain seq x y z
N MET A 1 34.49 10.37 -11.91
CA MET A 1 33.34 9.88 -11.19
C MET A 1 32.92 8.59 -11.88
N SER A 2 33.00 7.44 -11.24
CA SER A 2 32.39 6.21 -11.80
C SER A 2 30.91 6.48 -12.03
N GLU A 3 30.41 6.21 -13.23
CA GLU A 3 28.96 6.23 -13.48
C GLU A 3 28.29 5.35 -12.44
N VAL A 4 27.31 5.91 -11.75
CA VAL A 4 26.48 5.12 -10.81
C VAL A 4 25.59 4.25 -11.68
N THR A 5 25.75 2.94 -11.59
CA THR A 5 24.92 1.96 -12.29
C THR A 5 23.45 2.16 -11.89
N SER A 6 22.55 2.26 -12.86
CA SER A 6 21.12 2.43 -12.62
C SER A 6 20.48 1.18 -12.00
N ASP A 7 19.33 1.34 -11.35
CA ASP A 7 18.64 0.21 -10.71
C ASP A 7 18.29 -0.89 -11.71
N ILE A 8 17.86 -0.53 -12.94
CA ILE A 8 17.58 -1.51 -13.99
C ILE A 8 18.85 -2.24 -14.49
N GLU A 9 19.97 -1.54 -14.60
CA GLU A 9 21.24 -2.18 -15.02
C GLU A 9 21.73 -3.17 -13.97
N ILE A 10 21.58 -2.84 -12.67
CA ILE A 10 21.89 -3.76 -11.56
C ILE A 10 20.98 -5.01 -11.67
N ALA A 11 19.68 -4.82 -11.85
CA ALA A 11 18.72 -5.91 -11.97
C ALA A 11 19.02 -6.80 -13.20
N GLN A 12 19.28 -6.20 -14.37
CA GLN A 12 19.57 -6.93 -15.61
C GLN A 12 20.90 -7.68 -15.56
N SER A 13 21.87 -7.20 -14.78
CA SER A 13 23.17 -7.86 -14.61
C SER A 13 23.15 -8.99 -13.57
N SER A 14 22.06 -9.13 -12.82
CA SER A 14 21.94 -10.14 -11.77
C SER A 14 21.72 -11.55 -12.32
N GLU A 15 22.31 -12.53 -11.67
CA GLU A 15 22.09 -13.94 -11.98
C GLU A 15 20.91 -14.47 -11.13
N MET A 16 19.74 -14.62 -11.78
CA MET A 16 18.53 -15.12 -11.13
C MET A 16 18.52 -16.65 -11.09
N LEU A 17 18.11 -17.22 -9.95
CA LEU A 17 17.82 -18.65 -9.85
C LEU A 17 16.50 -18.99 -10.56
N PRO A 18 16.37 -20.18 -11.15
CA PRO A 18 15.07 -20.71 -11.56
C PRO A 18 14.08 -20.72 -10.39
N ILE A 19 12.80 -20.42 -10.67
CA ILE A 19 11.80 -20.23 -9.60
C ILE A 19 11.60 -21.47 -8.73
N PHE A 20 11.81 -22.66 -9.28
CA PHE A 20 11.73 -23.92 -8.53
C PHE A 20 12.84 -24.03 -7.47
N GLU A 21 14.04 -23.54 -7.75
CA GLU A 21 15.15 -23.49 -6.77
C GLU A 21 14.84 -22.48 -5.65
N VAL A 22 14.22 -21.34 -5.99
CA VAL A 22 13.76 -20.36 -4.99
C VAL A 22 12.69 -20.99 -4.08
N ALA A 23 11.77 -21.74 -4.65
CA ALA A 23 10.72 -22.45 -3.92
C ALA A 23 11.29 -23.53 -2.99
N GLU A 24 12.24 -24.31 -3.47
CA GLU A 24 12.93 -25.32 -2.67
C GLU A 24 13.58 -24.70 -1.43
N ARG A 25 14.29 -23.57 -1.58
CA ARG A 25 14.88 -22.81 -0.46
C ARG A 25 13.84 -22.32 0.54
N ALA A 26 12.64 -21.97 0.07
CA ALA A 26 11.51 -21.57 0.89
C ALA A 26 10.74 -22.74 1.52
N GLY A 27 11.12 -24.00 1.23
CA GLY A 27 10.40 -25.19 1.66
C GLY A 27 9.01 -25.33 1.02
N ILE A 28 8.85 -24.83 -0.19
CA ILE A 28 7.61 -24.90 -0.98
C ILE A 28 7.71 -26.10 -1.92
N PRO A 29 6.78 -27.08 -1.82
CA PRO A 29 6.68 -28.17 -2.77
C PRO A 29 6.45 -27.71 -4.22
N GLU A 30 7.09 -28.35 -5.19
CA GLU A 30 7.01 -27.98 -6.60
C GLU A 30 5.58 -28.08 -7.16
N ASP A 31 4.80 -29.05 -6.71
CA ASP A 31 3.42 -29.28 -7.12
C ASP A 31 2.44 -28.16 -6.67
N LEU A 32 2.89 -27.25 -5.81
CA LEU A 32 2.12 -26.05 -5.42
C LEU A 32 2.42 -24.84 -6.31
N LEU A 33 3.30 -24.97 -7.30
CA LEU A 33 3.70 -23.87 -8.18
C LEU A 33 3.09 -23.99 -9.56
N GLU A 34 2.56 -22.89 -10.06
CA GLU A 34 2.24 -22.69 -11.46
C GLU A 34 3.25 -21.69 -12.06
N PRO A 35 4.22 -22.15 -12.89
CA PRO A 35 5.27 -21.28 -13.39
C PRO A 35 4.77 -20.31 -14.45
N TYR A 36 5.17 -19.06 -14.32
CA TYR A 36 4.98 -17.99 -15.30
C TYR A 36 6.34 -17.64 -15.92
N GLY A 37 6.86 -18.53 -16.74
CA GLY A 37 8.23 -18.50 -17.24
C GLY A 37 9.23 -19.07 -16.23
N ARG A 38 10.49 -18.64 -16.34
CA ARG A 38 11.61 -19.26 -15.59
C ARG A 38 11.77 -18.74 -14.17
N TYR A 39 11.39 -17.47 -13.91
CA TYR A 39 11.81 -16.73 -12.73
C TYR A 39 10.67 -16.26 -11.83
N LYS A 40 9.43 -16.61 -12.15
CA LYS A 40 8.24 -16.28 -11.38
C LYS A 40 7.22 -17.40 -11.44
N ALA A 41 6.40 -17.53 -10.39
CA ALA A 41 5.32 -18.52 -10.33
C ALA A 41 4.16 -18.02 -9.48
N LYS A 42 2.95 -18.52 -9.77
CA LYS A 42 1.84 -18.49 -8.82
C LYS A 42 2.03 -19.62 -7.79
N LEU A 43 1.70 -19.32 -6.53
CA LEU A 43 1.76 -20.28 -5.42
C LEU A 43 0.34 -20.65 -4.98
N ASP A 44 -0.01 -21.94 -4.99
CA ASP A 44 -1.30 -22.40 -4.44
C ASP A 44 -1.30 -22.28 -2.89
N ALA A 45 -1.69 -21.13 -2.42
CA ALA A 45 -1.77 -20.82 -1.00
C ALA A 45 -2.83 -21.65 -0.26
N ARG A 46 -3.84 -22.18 -0.96
CA ARG A 46 -4.91 -23.00 -0.37
C ARG A 46 -4.36 -24.29 0.23
N ALA A 47 -3.41 -24.92 -0.45
CA ALA A 47 -2.75 -26.13 0.04
C ALA A 47 -1.94 -25.90 1.33
N LEU A 48 -1.61 -24.65 1.64
CA LEU A 48 -0.90 -24.27 2.85
C LEU A 48 -1.82 -23.75 3.96
N ALA A 49 -3.13 -23.60 3.71
CA ALA A 49 -4.06 -22.91 4.59
C ALA A 49 -4.13 -23.50 6.02
N ASP A 50 -3.98 -24.81 6.16
CA ASP A 50 -4.03 -25.52 7.44
C ASP A 50 -2.71 -25.47 8.24
N LYS A 51 -1.61 -25.00 7.64
CA LYS A 51 -0.35 -24.84 8.37
C LYS A 51 -0.45 -23.69 9.36
N PRO A 52 0.12 -23.81 10.57
CA PRO A 52 0.12 -22.73 11.55
C PRO A 52 0.91 -21.52 11.08
N LEU A 53 0.50 -20.33 11.48
CA LEU A 53 1.30 -19.11 11.34
C LEU A 53 2.43 -19.17 12.37
N ARG A 54 3.67 -19.36 11.92
CA ARG A 54 4.83 -19.52 12.80
C ARG A 54 5.76 -18.32 12.80
N GLY A 55 5.70 -17.54 11.72
CA GLY A 55 6.64 -16.44 11.49
C GLY A 55 6.37 -15.21 12.36
N LYS A 56 7.42 -14.45 12.60
CA LYS A 56 7.38 -13.12 13.18
C LYS A 56 7.12 -12.10 12.07
N LEU A 57 6.03 -11.33 12.20
CA LEU A 57 5.67 -10.29 11.24
C LEU A 57 6.44 -9.00 11.57
N VAL A 58 7.22 -8.51 10.63
CA VAL A 58 7.96 -7.24 10.73
C VAL A 58 7.34 -6.23 9.76
N LEU A 59 6.80 -5.15 10.30
CA LEU A 59 6.21 -4.07 9.50
C LEU A 59 7.25 -2.98 9.25
N VAL A 60 7.57 -2.74 7.97
CA VAL A 60 8.37 -1.60 7.55
C VAL A 60 7.45 -0.45 7.14
N THR A 61 7.64 0.70 7.75
CA THR A 61 6.92 1.94 7.44
C THR A 61 7.92 3.10 7.41
N ALA A 62 7.46 4.34 7.24
CA ALA A 62 8.33 5.50 7.20
C ALA A 62 7.69 6.73 7.84
N ILE A 63 8.47 7.78 7.99
CA ILE A 63 7.97 9.13 8.24
C ILE A 63 7.15 9.64 7.05
N ASN A 64 6.52 10.81 7.15
CA ASN A 64 5.80 11.40 6.02
C ASN A 64 6.73 11.47 4.79
N PRO A 65 6.26 11.00 3.62
CA PRO A 65 7.09 10.95 2.42
C PRO A 65 7.46 12.36 1.93
N THR A 66 8.64 12.44 1.32
CA THR A 66 9.17 13.66 0.71
C THR A 66 9.42 13.44 -0.78
N PRO A 67 9.61 14.51 -1.56
CA PRO A 67 9.99 14.36 -2.98
C PRO A 67 11.31 13.62 -3.21
N ALA A 68 12.11 13.41 -2.16
CA ALA A 68 13.39 12.68 -2.25
C ALA A 68 13.22 11.16 -2.09
N GLY A 69 12.09 10.72 -1.55
CA GLY A 69 11.84 9.32 -1.17
C GLY A 69 12.56 8.93 0.14
N GLU A 70 12.06 7.95 0.86
CA GLU A 70 12.61 7.46 2.14
C GLU A 70 13.28 6.09 2.00
N GLY A 71 12.98 5.35 0.93
CA GLY A 71 13.59 4.05 0.66
C GLY A 71 12.97 2.89 1.47
N LYS A 72 11.66 2.91 1.72
CA LYS A 72 10.97 1.81 2.43
C LYS A 72 11.18 0.45 1.79
N THR A 73 10.88 0.32 0.50
CA THR A 73 11.00 -0.97 -0.19
C THR A 73 12.45 -1.44 -0.23
N THR A 74 13.39 -0.55 -0.49
CA THR A 74 14.83 -0.84 -0.42
C THR A 74 15.22 -1.35 0.96
N THR A 75 14.76 -0.68 2.03
CA THR A 75 15.00 -1.13 3.41
C THR A 75 14.33 -2.48 3.70
N SER A 76 13.11 -2.71 3.21
CA SER A 76 12.40 -3.98 3.40
C SER A 76 13.15 -5.14 2.75
N VAL A 77 13.58 -4.97 1.50
CA VAL A 77 14.32 -5.98 0.75
C VAL A 77 15.67 -6.25 1.41
N GLY A 78 16.46 -5.20 1.67
CA GLY A 78 17.77 -5.36 2.30
C GLY A 78 17.70 -5.94 3.71
N LEU A 79 16.63 -5.66 4.49
CA LEU A 79 16.40 -6.30 5.78
C LEU A 79 16.13 -7.80 5.64
N ALA A 80 15.31 -8.22 4.67
CA ALA A 80 15.05 -9.63 4.43
C ALA A 80 16.32 -10.38 3.98
N ASP A 81 17.10 -9.78 3.08
CA ASP A 81 18.40 -10.33 2.66
C ASP A 81 19.38 -10.40 3.84
N ALA A 82 19.40 -9.37 4.70
CA ALA A 82 20.23 -9.38 5.92
C ALA A 82 19.84 -10.50 6.88
N LEU A 83 18.54 -10.69 7.15
CA LEU A 83 18.04 -11.80 7.96
C LEU A 83 18.48 -13.16 7.39
N THR A 84 18.34 -13.34 6.07
CA THR A 84 18.79 -14.55 5.37
C THR A 84 20.30 -14.74 5.50
N SER A 85 21.10 -13.68 5.34
CA SER A 85 22.56 -13.73 5.49
C SER A 85 23.03 -14.09 6.90
N LEU A 86 22.20 -13.82 7.91
CA LEU A 86 22.41 -14.22 9.32
C LEU A 86 21.84 -15.62 9.62
N GLY A 87 21.47 -16.39 8.59
CA GLY A 87 21.00 -17.78 8.71
C GLY A 87 19.54 -17.91 9.16
N GLN A 88 18.75 -16.84 9.10
CA GLN A 88 17.32 -16.89 9.41
C GLN A 88 16.50 -17.29 8.18
N SER A 89 15.41 -18.04 8.40
CA SER A 89 14.39 -18.24 7.36
C SER A 89 13.56 -16.97 7.23
N ALA A 90 13.82 -16.18 6.19
CA ALA A 90 13.13 -14.93 5.94
C ALA A 90 12.39 -14.93 4.59
N MET A 91 11.30 -14.21 4.51
CA MET A 91 10.50 -14.01 3.31
C MET A 91 9.93 -12.59 3.27
N LEU A 92 9.81 -12.04 2.07
CA LEU A 92 9.14 -10.77 1.83
C LEU A 92 7.67 -10.98 1.47
N ALA A 93 6.81 -10.03 1.87
CA ALA A 93 5.43 -9.91 1.38
C ALA A 93 5.19 -8.46 0.99
N LEU A 94 5.19 -8.16 -0.32
CA LEU A 94 5.20 -6.82 -0.89
C LEU A 94 4.00 -6.57 -1.79
N ARG A 95 3.77 -5.28 -2.09
CA ARG A 95 2.77 -4.88 -3.09
C ARG A 95 3.33 -4.98 -4.50
N GLU A 96 2.45 -5.32 -5.43
CA GLU A 96 2.69 -5.19 -6.85
C GLU A 96 2.56 -3.71 -7.28
N PRO A 97 3.46 -3.17 -8.13
CA PRO A 97 3.38 -1.81 -8.61
C PRO A 97 2.28 -1.63 -9.68
N SER A 98 1.70 -0.42 -9.72
CA SER A 98 0.73 0.00 -10.73
C SER A 98 1.43 0.67 -11.91
N LEU A 99 0.95 0.44 -13.13
CA LEU A 99 1.50 1.03 -14.37
C LEU A 99 1.42 2.57 -14.36
N GLY A 100 0.38 3.14 -13.77
CA GLY A 100 0.24 4.59 -13.74
C GLY A 100 1.44 5.32 -13.12
N PRO A 101 1.88 5.00 -11.89
CA PRO A 101 3.12 5.51 -11.31
C PRO A 101 4.37 5.17 -12.11
N VAL A 102 4.49 3.95 -12.63
CA VAL A 102 5.66 3.49 -13.42
C VAL A 102 5.88 4.37 -14.64
N PHE A 103 4.83 4.63 -15.41
CA PHE A 103 4.90 5.50 -16.59
C PHE A 103 4.73 6.99 -16.29
N GLY A 104 4.35 7.35 -15.06
CA GLY A 104 4.08 8.73 -14.62
C GLY A 104 5.29 9.44 -14.05
N VAL A 105 5.47 9.37 -12.76
CA VAL A 105 6.44 10.21 -12.04
C VAL A 105 7.70 9.47 -11.67
N LYS A 106 7.59 8.21 -11.25
CA LYS A 106 8.71 7.41 -10.74
C LYS A 106 8.26 5.99 -10.41
N GLY A 107 9.18 5.09 -10.72
CA GLY A 107 9.59 3.89 -10.11
C GLY A 107 8.56 2.99 -9.44
N GLY A 108 8.67 1.75 -9.84
CA GLY A 108 7.94 0.65 -9.26
C GLY A 108 8.34 0.34 -7.82
N ALA A 109 7.68 -0.66 -7.26
CA ALA A 109 7.90 -1.13 -5.89
C ALA A 109 8.94 -2.27 -5.80
N ALA A 110 9.97 -2.27 -6.66
CA ALA A 110 10.96 -3.36 -6.68
C ALA A 110 12.17 -3.14 -5.74
N GLY A 111 12.28 -1.99 -5.09
CA GLY A 111 13.47 -1.60 -4.32
C GLY A 111 14.43 -0.75 -5.14
N GLY A 112 15.70 -0.67 -4.75
CA GLY A 112 16.72 0.09 -5.47
C GLY A 112 18.14 -0.28 -5.05
N GLY A 113 19.12 0.05 -5.90
CA GLY A 113 20.52 -0.34 -5.70
C GLY A 113 20.66 -1.85 -5.64
N TYR A 114 21.40 -2.33 -4.67
CA TYR A 114 21.61 -3.77 -4.43
C TYR A 114 20.53 -4.43 -3.54
N ALA A 115 19.47 -3.73 -3.22
CA ALA A 115 18.32 -4.26 -2.48
C ALA A 115 17.06 -4.20 -3.35
N GLN A 116 16.91 -5.12 -4.29
CA GLN A 116 15.82 -5.20 -5.25
C GLN A 116 15.20 -6.60 -5.30
N VAL A 117 13.92 -6.63 -5.69
CA VAL A 117 13.19 -7.84 -6.08
C VAL A 117 13.26 -7.99 -7.59
N VAL A 118 13.53 -9.19 -8.07
CA VAL A 118 13.67 -9.51 -9.49
C VAL A 118 12.77 -10.69 -9.89
N PRO A 119 12.31 -10.77 -11.16
CA PRO A 119 12.63 -9.93 -12.33
C PRO A 119 11.96 -8.55 -12.29
N MET A 120 12.75 -7.49 -12.23
CA MET A 120 12.28 -6.12 -12.00
C MET A 120 11.37 -5.62 -13.14
N GLU A 121 11.72 -5.91 -14.39
CA GLU A 121 10.95 -5.48 -15.57
C GLU A 121 9.54 -6.10 -15.56
N ASP A 122 9.45 -7.41 -15.34
CA ASP A 122 8.17 -8.12 -15.30
C ASP A 122 7.28 -7.60 -14.17
N ILE A 123 7.86 -7.38 -12.98
CA ILE A 123 7.11 -6.88 -11.80
C ILE A 123 6.53 -5.49 -12.08
N ASN A 124 7.26 -4.62 -12.77
CA ASN A 124 6.86 -3.23 -13.02
C ASN A 124 5.96 -3.06 -14.25
N LEU A 125 5.88 -4.04 -15.14
CA LEU A 125 5.09 -3.98 -16.36
C LEU A 125 3.94 -4.98 -16.33
N HIS A 126 4.05 -6.09 -17.06
CA HIS A 126 3.05 -7.16 -17.05
C HIS A 126 3.57 -8.34 -16.23
N PHE A 127 3.25 -8.37 -14.95
CA PHE A 127 3.78 -9.36 -14.03
C PHE A 127 3.20 -10.76 -14.29
N THR A 128 2.01 -11.03 -13.78
CA THR A 128 1.26 -12.29 -13.96
C THR A 128 -0.19 -12.05 -14.38
N GLY A 129 -0.58 -10.79 -14.60
CA GLY A 129 -1.90 -10.40 -15.07
C GLY A 129 -2.90 -10.07 -13.98
N ASP A 130 -2.51 -9.98 -12.70
CA ASP A 130 -3.41 -9.74 -11.58
C ASP A 130 -4.17 -8.41 -11.73
N PHE A 131 -3.48 -7.33 -12.08
CA PHE A 131 -4.10 -6.01 -12.26
C PHE A 131 -5.04 -5.99 -13.45
N HIS A 132 -4.70 -6.71 -14.54
CA HIS A 132 -5.61 -6.89 -15.66
C HIS A 132 -6.89 -7.64 -15.25
N ALA A 133 -6.76 -8.71 -14.47
CA ALA A 133 -7.90 -9.48 -13.95
C ALA A 133 -8.79 -8.61 -13.04
N ILE A 134 -8.19 -7.80 -12.17
CA ILE A 134 -8.91 -6.86 -11.29
C ILE A 134 -9.67 -5.82 -12.12
N GLY A 135 -8.99 -5.22 -13.12
CA GLY A 135 -9.62 -4.27 -14.04
C GLY A 135 -10.76 -4.89 -14.83
N ALA A 136 -10.59 -6.10 -15.35
CA ALA A 136 -11.62 -6.84 -16.07
C ALA A 136 -12.83 -7.14 -15.17
N ALA A 137 -12.62 -7.60 -13.94
CA ALA A 137 -13.70 -7.87 -12.98
C ALA A 137 -14.46 -6.59 -12.62
N ASN A 138 -13.75 -5.48 -12.36
CA ASN A 138 -14.36 -4.19 -12.08
C ASN A 138 -15.24 -3.68 -13.24
N ASN A 139 -14.72 -3.78 -14.45
CA ASN A 139 -15.42 -3.27 -15.64
C ASN A 139 -16.55 -4.20 -16.09
N LEU A 140 -16.46 -5.51 -15.80
CA LEU A 140 -17.59 -6.43 -15.97
C LEU A 140 -18.76 -6.01 -15.08
N CYS A 141 -18.52 -5.68 -13.81
CA CYS A 141 -19.54 -5.18 -12.89
C CYS A 141 -20.19 -3.90 -13.44
N ALA A 142 -19.41 -2.95 -13.93
CA ALA A 142 -19.92 -1.72 -14.55
C ALA A 142 -20.80 -2.01 -15.78
N ALA A 143 -20.36 -2.91 -16.66
CA ALA A 143 -21.10 -3.29 -17.85
C ALA A 143 -22.44 -3.99 -17.49
N MET A 144 -22.43 -4.88 -16.50
CA MET A 144 -23.64 -5.57 -16.02
C MET A 144 -24.63 -4.61 -15.36
N LEU A 145 -24.14 -3.63 -14.60
CA LEU A 145 -24.97 -2.59 -13.99
C LEU A 145 -25.67 -1.73 -15.06
N ASP A 146 -24.91 -1.20 -16.03
CA ASP A 146 -25.48 -0.39 -17.10
C ASP A 146 -26.43 -1.22 -18.00
N ASN A 147 -26.09 -2.50 -18.25
CA ASN A 147 -26.99 -3.41 -18.95
C ASN A 147 -28.30 -3.64 -18.17
N HIS A 148 -28.25 -3.81 -16.86
CA HIS A 148 -29.43 -3.96 -16.01
C HIS A 148 -30.35 -2.72 -16.13
N ILE A 149 -29.78 -1.52 -16.07
CA ILE A 149 -30.54 -0.27 -16.23
C ILE A 149 -31.17 -0.20 -17.64
N LYS A 150 -30.42 -0.56 -18.67
CA LYS A 150 -30.88 -0.57 -20.07
C LYS A 150 -32.01 -1.57 -20.34
N GLN A 151 -31.94 -2.76 -19.74
CA GLN A 151 -32.84 -3.90 -19.99
C GLN A 151 -34.10 -3.90 -19.09
N GLY A 152 -34.51 -2.74 -18.61
CA GLY A 152 -35.79 -2.56 -17.90
C GLY A 152 -35.68 -2.20 -16.44
N ASN A 153 -34.46 -2.16 -15.88
CA ASN A 153 -34.20 -1.63 -14.53
C ASN A 153 -35.14 -2.18 -13.43
N SER A 154 -35.31 -3.48 -13.36
CA SER A 154 -36.23 -4.13 -12.41
C SER A 154 -35.91 -3.83 -10.93
N LEU A 155 -34.67 -3.47 -10.61
CA LEU A 155 -34.23 -3.04 -9.29
C LEU A 155 -34.56 -1.57 -8.98
N ASN A 156 -35.15 -0.83 -9.91
CA ASN A 156 -35.51 0.57 -9.73
C ASN A 156 -34.31 1.48 -9.38
N ILE A 157 -33.16 1.22 -9.98
CA ILE A 157 -31.93 2.00 -9.79
C ILE A 157 -32.13 3.43 -10.31
N ASP A 158 -31.77 4.43 -9.51
CA ASP A 158 -31.66 5.82 -9.99
C ASP A 158 -30.31 5.99 -10.73
N PRO A 159 -30.30 6.22 -12.05
CA PRO A 159 -29.05 6.35 -12.81
C PRO A 159 -28.13 7.49 -12.33
N ARG A 160 -28.69 8.48 -11.62
CA ARG A 160 -27.94 9.59 -11.02
C ARG A 160 -27.27 9.19 -9.69
N ARG A 161 -27.55 7.99 -9.19
CA ARG A 161 -27.03 7.43 -7.94
C ARG A 161 -26.23 6.16 -8.15
N VAL A 162 -25.72 5.97 -9.34
CA VAL A 162 -24.68 4.99 -9.63
C VAL A 162 -23.39 5.52 -8.99
N VAL A 163 -22.80 4.70 -8.09
CA VAL A 163 -21.55 5.02 -7.37
C VAL A 163 -20.37 4.19 -7.89
N TRP A 164 -20.65 3.15 -8.65
CA TRP A 164 -19.66 2.31 -9.28
C TRP A 164 -19.01 3.02 -10.46
N LYS A 165 -17.69 2.91 -10.55
CA LYS A 165 -16.90 3.49 -11.62
C LYS A 165 -16.17 2.41 -12.40
N ARG A 166 -15.85 2.69 -13.65
CA ARG A 166 -14.89 1.90 -14.41
C ARG A 166 -13.48 2.13 -13.89
N CYS A 167 -12.54 1.29 -14.29
CA CYS A 167 -11.14 1.53 -13.95
C CYS A 167 -10.20 1.19 -15.11
N VAL A 168 -9.02 1.79 -15.04
CA VAL A 168 -7.88 1.53 -15.93
C VAL A 168 -6.60 1.73 -15.13
N ASP A 169 -5.60 0.87 -15.34
CA ASP A 169 -4.33 0.98 -14.61
C ASP A 169 -3.36 1.92 -15.32
N MET A 170 -3.75 3.19 -15.42
CA MET A 170 -2.96 4.26 -16.03
C MET A 170 -3.32 5.61 -15.41
N ASN A 171 -2.35 6.53 -15.36
CA ASN A 171 -2.60 7.92 -14.97
C ASN A 171 -3.22 8.68 -16.14
N ASP A 172 -4.53 8.88 -16.12
CA ASP A 172 -5.26 9.56 -17.20
C ASP A 172 -6.29 10.55 -16.67
N ARG A 173 -5.88 11.83 -16.56
CA ARG A 173 -6.78 12.90 -16.09
C ARG A 173 -7.98 13.16 -16.98
N GLN A 174 -7.94 12.73 -18.25
CA GLN A 174 -9.03 12.90 -19.19
C GLN A 174 -10.26 12.08 -18.81
N LEU A 175 -10.03 10.97 -18.06
CA LEU A 175 -11.08 10.05 -17.63
C LEU A 175 -11.73 10.40 -16.28
N ARG A 176 -11.34 11.51 -15.64
CA ARG A 176 -11.89 11.91 -14.32
C ARG A 176 -13.37 12.20 -14.35
N ASN A 177 -13.85 12.76 -15.45
CA ASN A 177 -15.27 13.03 -15.68
C ASN A 177 -15.58 12.78 -17.14
N VAL A 178 -16.47 11.85 -17.42
CA VAL A 178 -16.89 11.48 -18.76
C VAL A 178 -18.42 11.44 -18.83
N VAL A 179 -18.96 11.46 -20.02
CA VAL A 179 -20.37 11.10 -20.28
C VAL A 179 -20.33 9.82 -21.10
N ASP A 180 -20.92 8.77 -20.59
CA ASP A 180 -21.05 7.48 -21.29
C ASP A 180 -22.49 7.23 -21.79
N GLY A 181 -22.70 6.12 -22.50
CA GLY A 181 -24.01 5.70 -23.00
C GLY A 181 -24.60 6.55 -24.12
N LEU A 182 -23.79 7.38 -24.80
CA LEU A 182 -24.22 8.18 -25.95
C LEU A 182 -24.50 7.28 -27.16
N GLY A 183 -25.40 7.75 -28.07
CA GLY A 183 -25.66 7.11 -29.37
C GLY A 183 -27.15 7.05 -29.71
N GLY A 184 -28.01 6.63 -28.82
CA GLY A 184 -29.47 6.56 -29.05
C GLY A 184 -30.14 5.38 -28.36
N ILE A 185 -31.34 5.02 -28.75
CA ILE A 185 -32.13 3.97 -28.07
C ILE A 185 -31.45 2.59 -28.14
N ALA A 186 -30.66 2.30 -29.16
CA ALA A 186 -29.94 1.04 -29.30
C ALA A 186 -28.75 0.94 -28.32
N ASP A 187 -28.21 2.08 -27.89
CA ASP A 187 -27.05 2.20 -27.05
C ASP A 187 -27.41 2.21 -25.55
N GLY A 188 -26.56 2.75 -24.71
CA GLY A 188 -26.78 2.84 -23.27
C GLY A 188 -27.72 3.98 -22.86
N MET A 189 -27.79 4.22 -21.56
CA MET A 189 -28.44 5.40 -20.99
C MET A 189 -27.37 6.47 -20.71
N PRO A 190 -27.42 7.65 -21.33
CA PRO A 190 -26.46 8.71 -21.10
C PRO A 190 -26.43 9.13 -19.61
N ARG A 191 -25.27 9.08 -19.00
CA ARG A 191 -25.05 9.56 -17.64
C ARG A 191 -23.61 10.05 -17.45
N GLN A 192 -23.39 10.84 -16.41
CA GLN A 192 -22.04 11.14 -15.97
C GLN A 192 -21.40 9.88 -15.38
N ASP A 193 -20.18 9.59 -15.77
CA ASP A 193 -19.34 8.53 -15.23
C ASP A 193 -17.93 9.07 -14.97
N SER A 194 -17.06 8.22 -14.45
CA SER A 194 -15.64 8.49 -14.25
C SER A 194 -14.86 7.17 -14.19
N PHE A 195 -13.54 7.26 -14.28
CA PHE A 195 -12.66 6.13 -14.09
C PHE A 195 -11.80 6.33 -12.84
N ASP A 196 -11.62 5.27 -12.09
CA ASP A 196 -10.57 5.19 -11.07
C ASP A 196 -9.33 4.50 -11.66
N ILE A 197 -8.15 4.79 -11.15
CA ILE A 197 -7.00 3.92 -11.40
C ILE A 197 -7.26 2.57 -10.73
N THR A 198 -6.84 1.46 -11.35
CA THR A 198 -7.17 0.10 -10.86
C THR A 198 -6.84 -0.11 -9.39
N VAL A 199 -5.73 0.44 -8.92
CA VAL A 199 -5.30 0.37 -7.51
C VAL A 199 -6.14 1.20 -6.52
N ALA A 200 -7.04 2.03 -7.03
CA ALA A 200 -8.03 2.78 -6.23
C ALA A 200 -9.41 2.11 -6.21
N SER A 201 -9.63 1.08 -7.03
CA SER A 201 -10.92 0.39 -7.12
C SER A 201 -11.23 -0.39 -5.83
N GLU A 202 -12.53 -0.54 -5.52
CA GLU A 202 -12.94 -1.38 -4.40
C GLU A 202 -12.61 -2.86 -4.66
N VAL A 203 -12.62 -3.31 -5.92
CA VAL A 203 -12.20 -4.69 -6.27
C VAL A 203 -10.77 -4.96 -5.82
N MET A 204 -9.84 -4.02 -6.02
CA MET A 204 -8.47 -4.14 -5.51
C MET A 204 -8.44 -4.25 -3.98
N ALA A 205 -9.21 -3.45 -3.27
CA ALA A 205 -9.26 -3.49 -1.81
C ALA A 205 -9.86 -4.81 -1.30
N VAL A 206 -10.94 -5.28 -1.91
CA VAL A 206 -11.56 -6.59 -1.65
C VAL A 206 -10.57 -7.71 -1.89
N PHE A 207 -9.91 -7.72 -3.03
CA PHE A 207 -8.89 -8.69 -3.40
C PHE A 207 -7.76 -8.79 -2.36
N CYS A 208 -7.30 -7.65 -1.87
CA CYS A 208 -6.21 -7.60 -0.89
C CYS A 208 -6.63 -8.01 0.53
N LEU A 209 -7.91 -7.89 0.88
CA LEU A 209 -8.42 -8.26 2.22
C LEU A 209 -9.07 -9.64 2.26
N ALA A 210 -9.32 -10.27 1.10
CA ALA A 210 -9.89 -11.61 1.03
C ALA A 210 -8.93 -12.68 1.58
N SER A 211 -9.51 -13.67 2.23
CA SER A 211 -8.82 -14.84 2.78
C SER A 211 -9.13 -16.14 1.99
N GLY A 212 -9.11 -16.04 0.66
CA GLY A 212 -9.39 -17.13 -0.26
C GLY A 212 -10.61 -16.89 -1.14
N ILE A 213 -10.88 -17.82 -2.06
CA ILE A 213 -11.90 -17.66 -3.12
C ILE A 213 -13.32 -17.49 -2.57
N LYS A 214 -13.68 -18.21 -1.51
CA LYS A 214 -15.03 -18.12 -0.91
C LYS A 214 -15.25 -16.71 -0.32
N ASP A 215 -14.31 -16.23 0.50
CA ASP A 215 -14.39 -14.90 1.10
C ASP A 215 -14.32 -13.81 0.03
N LEU A 216 -13.50 -14.00 -1.02
CA LEU A 216 -13.46 -13.10 -2.18
C LEU A 216 -14.85 -12.95 -2.80
N LYS A 217 -15.53 -14.05 -3.11
CA LYS A 217 -16.86 -14.03 -3.73
C LYS A 217 -17.90 -13.36 -2.82
N GLU A 218 -17.89 -13.66 -1.53
CA GLU A 218 -18.79 -13.04 -0.56
C GLU A 218 -18.56 -11.54 -0.42
N ARG A 219 -17.31 -11.10 -0.40
CA ARG A 219 -16.94 -9.68 -0.36
C ARG A 219 -17.35 -8.95 -1.64
N LEU A 220 -17.06 -9.51 -2.81
CA LEU A 220 -17.48 -8.96 -4.09
C LEU A 220 -19.00 -8.76 -4.13
N GLY A 221 -19.77 -9.76 -3.67
CA GLY A 221 -21.24 -9.69 -3.63
C GLY A 221 -21.78 -8.55 -2.77
N ARG A 222 -21.09 -8.17 -1.69
CA ARG A 222 -21.52 -7.09 -0.77
C ARG A 222 -21.20 -5.68 -1.27
N MET A 223 -20.37 -5.51 -2.31
CA MET A 223 -20.02 -4.18 -2.81
C MET A 223 -21.28 -3.41 -3.23
N VAL A 224 -21.41 -2.17 -2.77
CA VAL A 224 -22.51 -1.28 -3.12
C VAL A 224 -22.16 -0.56 -4.41
N ILE A 225 -23.00 -0.71 -5.46
CA ILE A 225 -22.74 -0.20 -6.81
C ILE A 225 -23.65 0.94 -7.22
N ALA A 226 -24.83 1.03 -6.62
CA ALA A 226 -25.82 2.08 -6.91
C ALA A 226 -26.81 2.20 -5.74
N TYR A 227 -27.72 3.16 -5.87
CA TYR A 227 -28.89 3.30 -5.01
C TYR A 227 -30.15 3.40 -5.84
N THR A 228 -31.26 2.86 -5.30
CA THR A 228 -32.59 2.98 -5.90
C THR A 228 -33.13 4.41 -5.77
N TYR A 229 -34.25 4.73 -6.46
CA TYR A 229 -34.97 5.98 -6.26
C TYR A 229 -35.37 6.20 -4.80
N ASP A 230 -35.67 5.11 -4.07
CA ASP A 230 -35.95 5.12 -2.62
C ASP A 230 -34.71 5.14 -1.74
N ARG A 231 -33.51 5.32 -2.32
CA ARG A 231 -32.21 5.38 -1.63
C ARG A 231 -31.77 4.10 -0.94
N LYS A 232 -32.27 2.95 -1.33
CA LYS A 232 -31.78 1.66 -0.85
C LYS A 232 -30.52 1.29 -1.62
N PRO A 233 -29.50 0.72 -0.96
CA PRO A 233 -28.30 0.27 -1.65
C PRO A 233 -28.62 -0.91 -2.59
N VAL A 234 -27.96 -0.93 -3.73
CA VAL A 234 -27.94 -2.04 -4.68
C VAL A 234 -26.54 -2.59 -4.70
N THR A 235 -26.42 -3.90 -4.54
CA THR A 235 -25.16 -4.59 -4.43
C THR A 235 -24.81 -5.36 -5.71
N VAL A 236 -23.59 -5.86 -5.80
CA VAL A 236 -23.14 -6.74 -6.89
C VAL A 236 -23.97 -8.02 -6.94
N SER A 237 -24.36 -8.57 -5.77
CA SER A 237 -25.22 -9.76 -5.71
C SER A 237 -26.62 -9.52 -6.26
N ASP A 238 -27.16 -8.30 -6.16
CA ASP A 238 -28.49 -7.97 -6.70
C ASP A 238 -28.51 -8.03 -8.25
N ILE A 239 -27.35 -7.85 -8.89
CA ILE A 239 -27.20 -8.01 -10.35
C ILE A 239 -26.51 -9.34 -10.73
N HIS A 240 -26.25 -10.22 -9.76
CA HIS A 240 -25.66 -11.56 -9.95
C HIS A 240 -24.29 -11.55 -10.63
N ALA A 241 -23.43 -10.54 -10.37
CA ALA A 241 -22.14 -10.40 -11.01
C ALA A 241 -20.98 -11.06 -10.23
N GLU A 242 -21.14 -11.34 -8.94
CA GLU A 242 -20.06 -11.81 -8.05
C GLU A 242 -19.43 -13.13 -8.50
N GLY A 243 -20.21 -14.02 -9.10
CA GLY A 243 -19.71 -15.29 -9.60
C GLY A 243 -18.77 -15.12 -10.79
N ALA A 244 -19.16 -14.32 -11.78
CA ALA A 244 -18.35 -14.04 -12.97
C ALA A 244 -17.10 -13.21 -12.63
N MET A 245 -17.22 -12.23 -11.72
CA MET A 245 -16.08 -11.47 -11.21
C MET A 245 -15.08 -12.40 -10.50
N THR A 246 -15.55 -13.32 -9.66
CA THR A 246 -14.69 -14.30 -8.98
C THR A 246 -14.00 -15.23 -9.98
N ALA A 247 -14.68 -15.62 -11.05
CA ALA A 247 -14.08 -16.45 -12.11
C ALA A 247 -12.91 -15.74 -12.80
N LEU A 248 -13.00 -14.42 -13.03
CA LEU A 248 -11.89 -13.62 -13.57
C LEU A 248 -10.72 -13.52 -12.59
N LEU A 249 -10.97 -13.58 -11.30
CA LEU A 249 -9.98 -13.38 -10.24
C LEU A 249 -9.41 -14.70 -9.67
N LYS A 250 -9.89 -15.88 -10.12
CA LYS A 250 -9.58 -17.17 -9.48
C LYS A 250 -8.08 -17.52 -9.47
N ASP A 251 -7.36 -17.17 -10.52
CA ASP A 251 -5.92 -17.42 -10.63
C ASP A 251 -5.13 -16.24 -10.04
N ALA A 252 -5.63 -15.02 -10.23
CA ALA A 252 -5.04 -13.82 -9.67
C ALA A 252 -4.90 -13.87 -8.14
N ILE A 253 -5.88 -14.46 -7.42
CA ILE A 253 -5.87 -14.53 -5.94
C ILE A 253 -4.70 -15.34 -5.36
N GLN A 254 -4.02 -16.14 -6.17
CA GLN A 254 -2.80 -16.84 -5.75
C GLN A 254 -1.61 -15.87 -5.71
N PRO A 255 -0.81 -15.86 -4.62
CA PRO A 255 0.36 -15.01 -4.53
C PRO A 255 1.42 -15.30 -5.59
N ASN A 256 2.15 -14.27 -5.99
CA ASN A 256 3.25 -14.38 -6.95
C ASN A 256 4.57 -14.58 -6.19
N LEU A 257 5.25 -15.69 -6.45
CA LEU A 257 6.59 -15.99 -5.92
C LEU A 257 7.65 -15.46 -6.88
N VAL A 258 8.60 -14.72 -6.33
CA VAL A 258 9.81 -14.21 -6.97
C VAL A 258 10.97 -14.22 -5.97
N GLN A 259 12.07 -13.54 -6.26
CA GLN A 259 13.28 -13.52 -5.45
C GLN A 259 13.87 -12.11 -5.35
N THR A 260 14.72 -11.87 -4.35
CA THR A 260 15.61 -10.72 -4.30
C THR A 260 16.88 -10.96 -5.13
N LEU A 261 17.73 -9.93 -5.30
CA LEU A 261 19.06 -10.09 -5.89
C LEU A 261 19.93 -11.11 -5.14
N GLU A 262 19.74 -11.27 -3.84
CA GLU A 262 20.44 -12.24 -2.98
C GLU A 262 19.65 -13.54 -2.81
N HIS A 263 18.60 -13.75 -3.62
CA HIS A 263 17.78 -14.96 -3.70
C HIS A 263 16.90 -15.23 -2.46
N THR A 264 16.61 -14.23 -1.64
CA THR A 264 15.59 -14.34 -0.61
C THR A 264 14.21 -14.43 -1.27
N PRO A 265 13.36 -15.42 -0.90
CA PRO A 265 12.04 -15.56 -1.48
C PRO A 265 11.13 -14.36 -1.18
N ALA A 266 10.36 -13.92 -2.17
CA ALA A 266 9.44 -12.81 -2.04
C ALA A 266 8.07 -13.14 -2.64
N LEU A 267 7.00 -12.84 -1.91
CA LEU A 267 5.64 -12.85 -2.41
C LEU A 267 5.22 -11.42 -2.76
N VAL A 268 4.99 -11.14 -4.04
CA VAL A 268 4.53 -9.84 -4.53
C VAL A 268 3.09 -9.98 -4.99
N HIS A 269 2.14 -9.30 -4.31
CA HIS A 269 0.73 -9.57 -4.55
C HIS A 269 -0.20 -8.44 -4.10
N GLY A 270 -1.02 -7.94 -5.04
CA GLY A 270 -1.94 -6.82 -4.82
C GLY A 270 -1.23 -5.50 -4.56
N GLY A 271 -1.91 -4.38 -4.78
CA GLY A 271 -1.25 -3.08 -4.70
C GLY A 271 -2.18 -1.87 -4.47
N PRO A 272 -3.08 -1.88 -3.46
CA PRO A 272 -3.98 -0.76 -3.21
C PRO A 272 -3.19 0.47 -2.76
N PHE A 273 -3.62 1.66 -3.19
CA PHE A 273 -3.00 2.91 -2.75
C PHE A 273 -3.32 3.21 -1.28
N ALA A 274 -2.34 3.70 -0.52
CA ALA A 274 -2.49 3.97 0.91
C ALA A 274 -3.14 5.32 1.23
N ASN A 275 -3.27 6.23 0.29
CA ASN A 275 -3.96 7.52 0.48
C ASN A 275 -5.46 7.49 0.17
N ILE A 276 -5.97 6.38 -0.38
CA ILE A 276 -7.39 6.20 -0.76
C ILE A 276 -7.95 4.82 -0.41
N ALA A 277 -7.09 3.85 -0.09
CA ALA A 277 -7.41 2.51 0.36
C ALA A 277 -6.44 2.11 1.49
N HIS A 278 -6.39 0.83 1.87
CA HIS A 278 -5.60 0.40 3.03
C HIS A 278 -4.08 0.26 2.76
N GLY A 279 -3.62 0.31 1.52
CA GLY A 279 -2.21 0.49 1.18
C GLY A 279 -1.26 -0.65 1.54
N CYS A 280 -1.75 -1.89 1.60
CA CYS A 280 -0.97 -3.06 2.00
C CYS A 280 -1.11 -4.17 0.96
N ASN A 281 -0.13 -5.08 0.88
CA ASN A 281 -0.26 -6.30 0.10
C ASN A 281 -1.39 -7.19 0.62
N THR A 282 -1.67 -8.29 -0.09
CA THR A 282 -2.79 -9.16 0.25
C THR A 282 -2.62 -9.87 1.60
N VAL A 283 -3.74 -10.18 2.22
CA VAL A 283 -3.82 -11.05 3.41
C VAL A 283 -3.27 -12.43 3.08
N GLU A 284 -3.60 -12.93 1.89
CA GLU A 284 -3.18 -14.25 1.42
C GLU A 284 -1.65 -14.37 1.35
N ALA A 285 -0.97 -13.40 0.72
CA ALA A 285 0.49 -13.39 0.64
C ALA A 285 1.14 -13.28 2.04
N THR A 286 0.63 -12.40 2.90
CA THR A 286 1.17 -12.23 4.26
C THR A 286 1.03 -13.50 5.10
N LYS A 287 -0.16 -14.13 5.10
CA LYS A 287 -0.39 -15.37 5.85
C LYS A 287 0.42 -16.53 5.29
N THR A 288 0.51 -16.63 3.97
CA THR A 288 1.32 -17.66 3.31
C THR A 288 2.80 -17.53 3.68
N ALA A 289 3.36 -16.33 3.63
CA ALA A 289 4.74 -16.09 4.07
C ALA A 289 4.93 -16.45 5.55
N LEU A 290 3.99 -16.09 6.44
CA LEU A 290 4.05 -16.43 7.88
C LEU A 290 3.97 -17.94 8.18
N ARG A 291 3.43 -18.73 7.25
CA ARG A 291 3.45 -20.20 7.36
C ARG A 291 4.78 -20.81 6.92
N LEU A 292 5.48 -20.13 6.01
CA LEU A 292 6.67 -20.65 5.35
C LEU A 292 7.98 -20.20 6.01
N ALA A 293 8.04 -18.98 6.56
CA ALA A 293 9.26 -18.38 7.08
C ALA A 293 9.16 -18.04 8.57
N ASP A 294 10.31 -17.92 9.23
CA ASP A 294 10.40 -17.51 10.65
C ASP A 294 10.32 -16.00 10.83
N TYR A 295 10.74 -15.24 9.80
CA TYR A 295 10.60 -13.79 9.72
C TYR A 295 9.94 -13.40 8.40
N VAL A 296 8.90 -12.60 8.49
CA VAL A 296 8.21 -12.06 7.31
C VAL A 296 8.29 -10.54 7.35
N VAL A 297 8.98 -9.98 6.36
CA VAL A 297 9.09 -8.53 6.21
C VAL A 297 8.03 -8.05 5.23
N THR A 298 7.18 -7.14 5.68
CA THR A 298 6.15 -6.51 4.86
C THR A 298 6.20 -5.00 5.01
N GLU A 299 5.53 -4.29 4.10
CA GLU A 299 5.49 -2.83 4.15
C GLU A 299 4.08 -2.27 4.10
N ALA A 300 3.92 -1.04 4.61
CA ALA A 300 2.73 -0.23 4.44
C ALA A 300 3.07 1.03 3.61
N GLY A 301 2.15 1.43 2.73
CA GLY A 301 2.38 2.55 1.80
C GLY A 301 2.44 3.89 2.50
N PHE A 302 3.25 4.81 1.98
CA PHE A 302 3.45 6.16 2.51
C PHE A 302 3.98 6.20 3.95
N GLY A 303 3.60 7.21 4.73
CA GLY A 303 4.00 7.37 6.12
C GLY A 303 3.22 6.51 7.10
N ALA A 304 3.73 6.41 8.32
CA ALA A 304 3.10 5.59 9.36
C ALA A 304 1.74 6.13 9.81
N ASP A 305 1.50 7.42 9.63
CA ASP A 305 0.21 8.07 9.89
C ASP A 305 -0.90 7.63 8.93
N LEU A 306 -0.56 7.13 7.75
CA LEU A 306 -1.51 6.65 6.75
C LEU A 306 -1.42 5.13 6.54
N GLY A 307 -0.27 4.65 6.08
CA GLY A 307 -0.11 3.25 5.70
C GLY A 307 -0.08 2.32 6.90
N ALA A 308 0.75 2.60 7.91
CA ALA A 308 0.82 1.74 9.09
C ALA A 308 -0.47 1.82 9.91
N GLU A 309 -1.08 2.99 10.05
CA GLU A 309 -2.41 3.13 10.69
C GLU A 309 -3.41 2.15 10.06
N LYS A 310 -3.57 2.16 8.73
CA LYS A 310 -4.52 1.28 8.03
C LYS A 310 -4.10 -0.18 8.04
N PHE A 311 -2.80 -0.46 8.00
CA PHE A 311 -2.30 -1.82 8.19
C PHE A 311 -2.76 -2.39 9.53
N LEU A 312 -2.66 -1.59 10.59
CA LEU A 312 -3.01 -2.00 11.95
C LEU A 312 -4.53 -1.98 12.16
N ASP A 313 -5.18 -0.85 11.94
CA ASP A 313 -6.61 -0.66 12.25
C ASP A 313 -7.57 -1.31 11.24
N ILE A 314 -7.12 -1.65 10.03
CA ILE A 314 -7.94 -2.36 9.04
C ILE A 314 -7.46 -3.79 8.85
N LYS A 315 -6.24 -4.01 8.31
CA LYS A 315 -5.76 -5.36 7.95
C LYS A 315 -5.52 -6.25 9.17
N CYS A 316 -4.79 -5.77 10.17
CA CYS A 316 -4.53 -6.54 11.39
C CYS A 316 -5.82 -6.80 12.17
N ARG A 317 -6.69 -5.79 12.30
CA ARG A 317 -7.98 -5.93 12.96
C ARG A 317 -8.85 -7.01 12.29
N ALA A 318 -8.94 -7.00 10.94
CA ALA A 318 -9.76 -7.96 10.19
C ALA A 318 -9.22 -9.39 10.21
N THR A 319 -7.91 -9.57 10.42
CA THR A 319 -7.24 -10.86 10.24
C THR A 319 -6.67 -11.49 11.49
N GLY A 320 -6.64 -10.74 12.60
CA GLY A 320 -5.98 -11.16 13.84
C GLY A 320 -4.44 -11.17 13.76
N LEU A 321 -3.85 -10.64 12.68
CA LEU A 321 -2.40 -10.48 12.57
C LEU A 321 -1.91 -9.35 13.49
N ALA A 322 -0.67 -9.46 13.98
CA ALA A 322 0.00 -8.42 14.73
C ALA A 322 1.49 -8.40 14.39
N PRO A 323 2.08 -7.23 14.11
CA PRO A 323 3.53 -7.13 13.97
C PRO A 323 4.24 -7.46 15.29
N SER A 324 5.33 -8.20 15.19
CA SER A 324 6.25 -8.45 16.30
C SER A 324 7.24 -7.31 16.49
N ALA A 325 7.53 -6.56 15.43
CA ALA A 325 8.36 -5.37 15.45
C ALA A 325 7.98 -4.43 14.29
N VAL A 326 8.25 -3.15 14.47
CA VAL A 326 8.09 -2.12 13.44
C VAL A 326 9.44 -1.50 13.13
N VAL A 327 9.75 -1.34 11.84
CA VAL A 327 10.89 -0.59 11.34
C VAL A 327 10.38 0.72 10.78
N LEU A 328 10.73 1.83 11.40
CA LEU A 328 10.37 3.17 10.96
C LEU A 328 11.54 3.78 10.18
N VAL A 329 11.38 3.86 8.87
CA VAL A 329 12.41 4.38 7.96
C VAL A 329 12.37 5.91 7.94
N ALA A 330 13.53 6.52 8.05
CA ALA A 330 13.75 7.94 7.86
C ALA A 330 15.05 8.19 7.08
N THR A 331 15.21 9.40 6.55
CA THR A 331 16.47 9.89 6.00
C THR A 331 16.77 11.26 6.60
N VAL A 332 18.04 11.57 6.78
CA VAL A 332 18.46 12.93 7.22
C VAL A 332 17.91 13.99 6.25
N ARG A 333 17.90 13.70 4.95
CA ARG A 333 17.35 14.56 3.89
C ARG A 333 15.85 14.82 4.10
N ALA A 334 15.07 13.78 4.38
CA ALA A 334 13.63 13.93 4.60
C ALA A 334 13.34 14.71 5.89
N LEU A 335 14.13 14.52 6.95
CA LEU A 335 13.99 15.29 8.18
C LEU A 335 14.35 16.77 7.96
N LYS A 336 15.44 17.07 7.23
CA LYS A 336 15.77 18.47 6.86
C LYS A 336 14.67 19.12 6.00
N TYR A 337 14.07 18.36 5.07
CA TYR A 337 12.93 18.85 4.28
C TYR A 337 11.73 19.19 5.18
N ASN A 338 11.41 18.32 6.14
CA ASN A 338 10.39 18.58 7.16
C ASN A 338 10.73 19.78 8.07
N GLY A 339 12.01 20.14 8.19
CA GLY A 339 12.50 21.34 8.84
C GLY A 339 12.59 22.58 7.93
N GLY A 340 12.03 22.51 6.70
CA GLY A 340 11.89 23.65 5.80
C GLY A 340 13.02 23.84 4.79
N VAL A 341 13.98 22.91 4.65
CA VAL A 341 15.05 22.99 3.64
C VAL A 341 14.49 22.70 2.25
N ALA A 342 14.84 23.54 1.28
CA ALA A 342 14.46 23.34 -0.12
C ALA A 342 15.09 22.04 -0.70
N LYS A 343 14.39 21.41 -1.64
CA LYS A 343 14.82 20.14 -2.26
C LYS A 343 16.24 20.21 -2.85
N THR A 344 16.64 21.35 -3.39
CA THR A 344 17.97 21.59 -3.99
C THR A 344 19.11 21.57 -2.99
N ASP A 345 18.82 21.85 -1.70
CA ASP A 345 19.83 22.09 -0.68
C ASP A 345 19.95 20.96 0.35
N LEU A 346 19.17 19.88 0.17
CA LEU A 346 19.10 18.74 1.10
C LEU A 346 20.44 17.98 1.28
N ASN A 347 21.36 18.11 0.34
CA ASN A 347 22.69 17.50 0.42
C ASN A 347 23.68 18.29 1.28
N GLN A 348 23.34 19.53 1.65
CA GLN A 348 24.18 20.35 2.52
C GLN A 348 23.85 20.06 3.99
N GLN A 349 24.88 20.07 4.85
CA GLN A 349 24.69 19.95 6.28
C GLN A 349 23.82 21.10 6.81
N ASN A 350 22.80 20.76 7.58
CA ASN A 350 21.94 21.75 8.24
C ASN A 350 21.31 21.19 9.53
N VAL A 351 22.08 21.29 10.63
CA VAL A 351 21.69 20.76 11.93
C VAL A 351 20.47 21.48 12.51
N GLU A 352 20.33 22.80 12.29
CA GLU A 352 19.18 23.56 12.81
C GLU A 352 17.88 23.13 12.12
N ALA A 353 17.88 23.02 10.80
CA ALA A 353 16.70 22.51 10.10
C ALA A 353 16.40 21.03 10.45
N LEU A 354 17.43 20.24 10.71
CA LEU A 354 17.26 18.88 11.19
C LEU A 354 16.55 18.85 12.55
N LYS A 355 16.91 19.72 13.49
CA LYS A 355 16.22 19.86 14.79
C LYS A 355 14.73 20.18 14.63
N GLU A 356 14.40 21.09 13.71
CA GLU A 356 13.01 21.46 13.42
C GLU A 356 12.23 20.30 12.75
N GLY A 357 12.90 19.43 11.99
CA GLY A 357 12.26 18.31 11.31
C GLY A 357 12.14 17.02 12.13
N ILE A 358 13.03 16.79 13.10
CA ILE A 358 13.02 15.58 13.98
C ILE A 358 11.67 15.36 14.68
N PRO A 359 10.89 16.37 15.12
CA PRO A 359 9.57 16.16 15.69
C PRO A 359 8.60 15.36 14.80
N ASN A 360 8.76 15.39 13.46
CA ASN A 360 8.00 14.53 12.56
C ASN A 360 8.27 13.05 12.83
N LEU A 361 9.55 12.67 12.92
CA LEU A 361 9.96 11.30 13.26
C LEU A 361 9.47 10.88 14.64
N LEU A 362 9.66 11.74 15.65
CA LEU A 362 9.30 11.42 17.03
C LEU A 362 7.79 11.22 17.21
N ARG A 363 6.95 11.98 16.48
CA ARG A 363 5.50 11.79 16.49
C ARG A 363 5.11 10.40 15.96
N HIS A 364 5.74 9.93 14.90
CA HIS A 364 5.52 8.58 14.40
C HIS A 364 5.99 7.50 15.40
N VAL A 365 7.14 7.71 16.04
CA VAL A 365 7.63 6.83 17.11
C VAL A 365 6.62 6.75 18.25
N ASP A 366 6.17 7.90 18.75
CA ASP A 366 5.21 7.99 19.85
C ASP A 366 3.90 7.27 19.49
N ASN A 367 3.37 7.46 18.28
CA ASN A 367 2.16 6.77 17.82
C ASN A 367 2.32 5.25 17.81
N ILE A 368 3.44 4.73 17.29
CA ILE A 368 3.69 3.28 17.23
C ILE A 368 3.79 2.70 18.62
N GLN A 369 4.49 3.36 19.54
CA GLN A 369 4.69 2.85 20.90
C GLN A 369 3.47 3.03 21.79
N THR A 370 2.84 4.21 21.78
CA THR A 370 1.82 4.57 22.77
C THR A 370 0.40 4.25 22.32
N VAL A 371 0.09 4.42 21.03
CA VAL A 371 -1.25 4.11 20.50
C VAL A 371 -1.35 2.63 20.14
N TYR A 372 -0.34 2.09 19.47
CA TYR A 372 -0.38 0.70 18.98
C TYR A 372 0.32 -0.31 19.87
N GLY A 373 1.13 0.13 20.84
CA GLY A 373 1.81 -0.76 21.81
C GLY A 373 2.87 -1.67 21.16
N LEU A 374 3.47 -1.24 20.05
CA LEU A 374 4.40 -2.05 19.27
C LEU A 374 5.86 -1.61 19.50
N PRO A 375 6.81 -2.58 19.59
CA PRO A 375 8.22 -2.27 19.61
C PRO A 375 8.67 -1.70 18.26
N VAL A 376 9.50 -0.67 18.28
CA VAL A 376 9.96 0.04 17.09
C VAL A 376 11.46 0.29 17.11
N VAL A 377 12.10 0.19 15.94
CA VAL A 377 13.44 0.68 15.65
C VAL A 377 13.37 1.70 14.54
N VAL A 378 14.16 2.77 14.63
CA VAL A 378 14.35 3.74 13.56
C VAL A 378 15.48 3.27 12.66
N ALA A 379 15.20 3.09 11.37
CA ALA A 379 16.20 2.81 10.35
C ALA A 379 16.51 4.08 9.57
N ILE A 380 17.72 4.59 9.68
CA ILE A 380 18.18 5.69 8.84
C ILE A 380 18.73 5.09 7.54
N ASN A 381 18.01 5.28 6.44
CA ASN A 381 18.50 4.98 5.11
C ASN A 381 19.58 6.02 4.76
N ALA A 382 20.85 5.61 4.92
CA ALA A 382 22.01 6.48 4.91
C ALA A 382 22.40 6.92 3.49
N PHE A 383 22.73 8.19 3.37
CA PHE A 383 23.29 8.77 2.15
C PHE A 383 24.74 9.21 2.38
N PRO A 384 25.62 9.18 1.35
CA PRO A 384 27.01 9.62 1.50
C PRO A 384 27.19 11.08 1.94
N THR A 385 26.15 11.88 1.82
CA THR A 385 26.11 13.30 2.23
C THR A 385 25.72 13.52 3.69
N ASP A 386 25.26 12.47 4.38
CA ASP A 386 24.85 12.57 5.78
C ASP A 386 26.09 12.75 6.66
N THR A 387 26.08 13.75 7.53
CA THR A 387 27.23 14.03 8.41
C THR A 387 27.10 13.30 9.73
N ALA A 388 28.25 13.02 10.37
CA ALA A 388 28.26 12.37 11.70
C ALA A 388 27.49 13.18 12.76
N GLU A 389 27.53 14.50 12.68
CA GLU A 389 26.82 15.40 13.60
C GLU A 389 25.30 15.29 13.42
N GLU A 390 24.82 15.26 12.16
CA GLU A 390 23.40 15.08 11.85
C GLU A 390 22.89 13.70 12.32
N LEU A 391 23.63 12.65 12.07
CA LEU A 391 23.29 11.29 12.51
C LEU A 391 23.27 11.17 14.03
N ALA A 392 24.26 11.73 14.72
CA ALA A 392 24.33 11.73 16.19
C ALA A 392 23.14 12.47 16.83
N LEU A 393 22.69 13.57 16.22
CA LEU A 393 21.51 14.30 16.70
C LEU A 393 20.23 13.44 16.60
N VAL A 394 20.00 12.77 15.48
CA VAL A 394 18.84 11.88 15.33
C VAL A 394 18.88 10.75 16.34
N GLU A 395 20.06 10.13 16.54
CA GLU A 395 20.25 9.07 17.51
C GLU A 395 19.97 9.55 18.95
N GLU A 396 20.49 10.72 19.34
CA GLU A 396 20.26 11.29 20.66
C GLU A 396 18.78 11.53 20.95
N GLU A 397 18.05 12.15 19.99
CA GLU A 397 16.63 12.46 20.16
C GLU A 397 15.76 11.19 20.23
N CYS A 398 16.03 10.19 19.41
CA CYS A 398 15.34 8.89 19.48
C CYS A 398 15.65 8.14 20.79
N LYS A 399 16.89 8.19 21.25
CA LYS A 399 17.32 7.58 22.51
C LYS A 399 16.59 8.15 23.73
N LYS A 400 16.27 9.46 23.73
CA LYS A 400 15.44 10.10 24.76
C LYS A 400 14.03 9.49 24.84
N ARG A 401 13.54 8.87 23.75
CA ARG A 401 12.27 8.13 23.66
C ARG A 401 12.42 6.63 23.89
N GLY A 402 13.62 6.16 24.23
CA GLY A 402 13.91 4.72 24.43
C GLY A 402 13.90 3.91 23.14
N VAL A 403 14.15 4.53 22.00
CA VAL A 403 14.16 3.89 20.68
C VAL A 403 15.57 3.88 20.10
N ASN A 404 16.00 2.72 19.62
CA ASN A 404 17.27 2.59 18.94
C ASN A 404 17.19 3.09 17.51
N VAL A 405 18.31 3.70 17.06
CA VAL A 405 18.52 4.12 15.66
C VAL A 405 19.60 3.24 15.07
N VAL A 406 19.35 2.68 13.89
CA VAL A 406 20.30 1.86 13.15
C VAL A 406 20.49 2.44 11.75
N LEU A 407 21.74 2.57 11.33
CA LEU A 407 22.05 2.95 9.94
C LEU A 407 21.79 1.78 9.00
N SER A 408 21.15 2.05 7.88
CA SER A 408 20.89 1.10 6.81
C SER A 408 21.63 1.54 5.55
N GLU A 409 22.56 0.73 5.10
CA GLU A 409 23.36 0.93 3.88
C GLU A 409 22.98 -0.08 2.78
N VAL A 410 21.76 -0.63 2.84
CA VAL A 410 21.32 -1.73 1.98
C VAL A 410 21.29 -1.34 0.50
N TRP A 411 21.05 -0.06 0.18
CA TRP A 411 21.10 0.41 -1.20
C TRP A 411 22.46 0.14 -1.85
N ALA A 412 23.54 0.40 -1.12
CA ALA A 412 24.90 0.27 -1.64
C ALA A 412 25.52 -1.13 -1.41
N LYS A 413 25.07 -1.87 -0.40
CA LYS A 413 25.75 -3.08 0.09
C LYS A 413 24.83 -4.32 0.17
N GLY A 414 23.58 -4.24 -0.32
CA GLY A 414 22.62 -5.33 -0.20
C GLY A 414 22.36 -5.74 1.25
N GLY A 415 22.08 -7.01 1.49
CA GLY A 415 21.80 -7.54 2.83
C GLY A 415 22.93 -7.30 3.85
N LYS A 416 24.19 -7.30 3.41
CA LYS A 416 25.32 -6.98 4.27
C LYS A 416 25.21 -5.60 4.92
N GLY A 417 24.65 -4.63 4.19
CA GLY A 417 24.41 -3.27 4.70
C GLY A 417 23.25 -3.16 5.69
N GLY A 418 22.47 -4.23 5.88
CA GLY A 418 21.33 -4.32 6.78
C GLY A 418 21.51 -5.20 8.01
N GLN A 419 22.67 -5.83 8.21
CA GLN A 419 22.85 -6.83 9.28
C GLN A 419 22.60 -6.27 10.68
N ALA A 420 23.10 -5.08 10.99
CA ALA A 420 22.84 -4.43 12.29
C ALA A 420 21.33 -4.16 12.50
N LEU A 421 20.61 -3.78 11.44
CA LEU A 421 19.16 -3.61 11.50
C LEU A 421 18.45 -4.95 11.71
N ALA A 422 18.90 -6.01 11.06
CA ALA A 422 18.35 -7.36 11.22
C ALA A 422 18.56 -7.88 12.66
N GLU A 423 19.74 -7.69 13.26
CA GLU A 423 20.01 -8.04 14.64
C GLU A 423 19.09 -7.31 15.62
N GLU A 424 18.89 -6.01 15.44
CA GLU A 424 17.97 -5.23 16.27
C GLU A 424 16.51 -5.67 16.09
N VAL A 425 16.08 -5.95 14.86
CA VAL A 425 14.74 -6.49 14.58
C VAL A 425 14.54 -7.84 15.25
N MET A 426 15.53 -8.76 15.17
CA MET A 426 15.48 -10.05 15.85
C MET A 426 15.37 -9.87 17.38
N ARG A 427 16.11 -8.92 17.96
CA ARG A 427 16.02 -8.58 19.39
C ARG A 427 14.62 -8.08 19.75
N LEU A 428 14.06 -7.15 18.98
CA LEU A 428 12.72 -6.61 19.21
C LEU A 428 11.64 -7.68 19.08
N CYS A 429 11.76 -8.60 18.15
CA CYS A 429 10.82 -9.71 17.97
C CYS A 429 10.77 -10.70 19.16
N GLN A 430 11.74 -10.63 20.08
CA GLN A 430 11.72 -11.39 21.33
C GLN A 430 11.07 -10.63 22.49
N THR A 431 10.80 -9.33 22.31
CA THR A 431 10.11 -8.56 23.35
C THR A 431 8.60 -8.81 23.29
N GLU A 432 7.95 -8.70 24.44
CA GLU A 432 6.51 -8.80 24.50
C GLU A 432 5.88 -7.61 23.76
N SER A 433 4.98 -7.87 22.82
CA SER A 433 4.20 -6.85 22.14
C SER A 433 2.72 -7.17 22.23
N LYS A 434 1.90 -6.15 22.45
CA LYS A 434 0.44 -6.27 22.49
C LYS A 434 -0.16 -5.18 21.62
N LEU A 435 -0.57 -5.58 20.42
CA LEU A 435 -1.25 -4.66 19.51
C LEU A 435 -2.53 -4.11 20.14
N THR A 436 -2.61 -2.80 20.21
CA THR A 436 -3.82 -2.03 20.50
C THR A 436 -4.24 -1.24 19.25
N PHE A 437 -5.48 -0.76 19.23
CA PHE A 437 -6.03 -0.05 18.08
C PHE A 437 -6.33 1.40 18.42
N ALA A 438 -6.31 2.27 17.42
CA ALA A 438 -6.56 3.70 17.62
C ALA A 438 -8.00 3.98 18.13
N TYR A 439 -8.96 3.12 17.81
CA TYR A 439 -10.37 3.27 18.20
C TYR A 439 -11.06 1.92 18.39
N ASP A 440 -12.20 1.92 19.11
CA ASP A 440 -13.12 0.79 19.16
C ASP A 440 -14.09 0.84 17.97
N VAL A 441 -14.28 -0.29 17.27
CA VAL A 441 -15.22 -0.39 16.14
C VAL A 441 -16.68 -0.15 16.51
N LYS A 442 -17.03 -0.30 17.79
CA LYS A 442 -18.38 -0.07 18.31
C LYS A 442 -18.73 1.40 18.53
N GLU A 443 -17.73 2.27 18.48
CA GLU A 443 -17.96 3.72 18.53
C GLU A 443 -18.64 4.21 17.25
N SER A 444 -19.29 5.37 17.33
CA SER A 444 -19.88 6.01 16.14
C SER A 444 -18.81 6.27 15.08
N LEU A 445 -19.19 6.30 13.81
CA LEU A 445 -18.26 6.62 12.72
C LEU A 445 -17.55 7.97 12.95
N LYS A 446 -18.28 8.98 13.46
CA LYS A 446 -17.70 10.29 13.82
C LYS A 446 -16.63 10.17 14.90
N GLN A 447 -16.88 9.37 15.95
CA GLN A 447 -15.92 9.19 17.03
C GLN A 447 -14.66 8.50 16.54
N LYS A 448 -14.78 7.41 15.76
CA LYS A 448 -13.63 6.72 15.16
C LYS A 448 -12.76 7.63 14.30
N ILE A 449 -13.38 8.46 13.47
CA ILE A 449 -12.67 9.47 12.66
C ILE A 449 -11.95 10.48 13.57
N THR A 450 -12.61 10.93 14.63
CA THR A 450 -12.04 11.87 15.60
C THR A 450 -10.86 11.25 16.35
N ASP A 451 -10.96 9.98 16.72
CA ASP A 451 -9.89 9.24 17.38
C ASP A 451 -8.63 9.12 16.51
N ILE A 452 -8.77 8.79 15.23
CA ILE A 452 -7.65 8.79 14.29
C ILE A 452 -7.04 10.19 14.19
N ALA A 453 -7.86 11.20 14.00
CA ALA A 453 -7.38 12.58 13.83
C ALA A 453 -6.63 13.09 15.07
N THR A 454 -7.13 12.79 16.27
CA THR A 454 -6.53 13.30 17.52
C THR A 454 -5.36 12.43 17.99
N LYS A 455 -5.46 11.09 17.92
CA LYS A 455 -4.42 10.21 18.44
C LYS A 455 -3.26 9.99 17.47
N ILE A 456 -3.54 9.96 16.15
CA ILE A 456 -2.53 9.67 15.12
C ILE A 456 -2.01 10.95 14.47
N TYR A 457 -2.91 11.86 14.09
CA TYR A 457 -2.49 13.11 13.43
C TYR A 457 -2.17 14.22 14.43
N HIS A 458 -2.60 14.10 15.69
CA HIS A 458 -2.49 15.10 16.75
C HIS A 458 -3.24 16.40 16.41
N ALA A 459 -4.37 16.26 15.72
CA ALA A 459 -5.28 17.37 15.46
C ALA A 459 -6.09 17.74 16.71
N ASP A 460 -6.54 19.01 16.80
CA ASP A 460 -7.44 19.48 17.87
C ASP A 460 -8.87 18.94 17.71
N GLY A 461 -9.19 18.31 16.60
CA GLY A 461 -10.48 17.71 16.31
C GLY A 461 -10.77 17.61 14.82
N VAL A 462 -12.05 17.32 14.49
CA VAL A 462 -12.50 17.12 13.11
C VAL A 462 -13.68 18.06 12.82
N GLU A 463 -13.66 18.66 11.64
CA GLU A 463 -14.79 19.38 11.05
C GLU A 463 -15.43 18.51 9.96
N PHE A 464 -16.74 18.33 10.05
CA PHE A 464 -17.49 17.57 9.07
C PHE A 464 -18.30 18.51 8.19
N ALA A 465 -18.07 18.50 6.89
CA ALA A 465 -18.95 19.19 5.95
C ALA A 465 -20.40 18.70 6.12
N PRO A 466 -21.41 19.54 5.90
CA PRO A 466 -22.82 19.14 6.06
C PRO A 466 -23.20 17.88 5.26
N SER A 467 -22.63 17.71 4.07
CA SER A 467 -22.80 16.52 3.24
C SER A 467 -22.20 15.28 3.90
N ALA A 468 -20.97 15.38 4.40
CA ALA A 468 -20.26 14.30 5.08
C ALA A 468 -20.99 13.86 6.37
N ALA A 469 -21.46 14.83 7.17
CA ALA A 469 -22.22 14.55 8.38
C ALA A 469 -23.52 13.76 8.09
N LYS A 470 -24.21 14.12 7.02
CA LYS A 470 -25.42 13.41 6.55
C LYS A 470 -25.09 12.01 6.02
N GLN A 471 -23.99 11.88 5.27
CA GLN A 471 -23.54 10.56 4.77
C GLN A 471 -23.18 9.62 5.92
N LEU A 472 -22.47 10.10 6.94
CA LEU A 472 -22.13 9.30 8.13
C LEU A 472 -23.39 8.77 8.83
N GLN A 473 -24.38 9.66 9.08
CA GLN A 473 -25.65 9.24 9.67
C GLN A 473 -26.36 8.19 8.80
N GLN A 474 -26.42 8.40 7.49
CA GLN A 474 -27.04 7.45 6.56
C GLN A 474 -26.34 6.10 6.57
N LEU A 475 -25.00 6.05 6.63
CA LEU A 475 -24.24 4.80 6.71
C LEU A 475 -24.50 4.06 8.03
N GLU A 476 -24.62 4.76 9.15
CA GLU A 476 -25.00 4.14 10.43
C GLU A 476 -26.41 3.55 10.40
N GLU A 477 -27.38 4.28 9.83
CA GLU A 477 -28.76 3.81 9.63
C GLU A 477 -28.85 2.58 8.71
N LEU A 478 -27.93 2.45 7.74
CA LEU A 478 -27.82 1.29 6.83
C LEU A 478 -27.06 0.11 7.45
N GLY A 479 -26.59 0.21 8.71
CA GLY A 479 -25.90 -0.86 9.42
C GLY A 479 -24.38 -0.92 9.19
N PHE A 480 -23.76 0.11 8.63
CA PHE A 480 -22.31 0.18 8.42
C PHE A 480 -21.54 0.85 9.58
N GLY A 481 -22.20 1.10 10.70
CA GLY A 481 -21.64 1.81 11.85
C GLY A 481 -20.44 1.12 12.50
N GLU A 482 -20.33 -0.21 12.45
CA GLU A 482 -19.22 -0.96 13.04
C GLU A 482 -18.03 -1.18 12.10
N LEU A 483 -18.08 -0.66 10.85
CA LEU A 483 -16.94 -0.76 9.95
C LEU A 483 -15.77 0.13 10.41
N PRO A 484 -14.51 -0.32 10.21
CA PRO A 484 -13.33 0.51 10.42
C PRO A 484 -13.27 1.67 9.43
N ILE A 485 -12.45 2.66 9.76
CA ILE A 485 -12.27 3.89 9.00
C ILE A 485 -11.04 3.81 8.11
N CYS A 486 -11.16 4.24 6.87
CA CYS A 486 -10.07 4.44 5.92
C CYS A 486 -9.97 5.95 5.62
N MET A 487 -9.03 6.64 6.26
CA MET A 487 -8.79 8.07 5.99
C MET A 487 -8.08 8.25 4.66
N ALA A 488 -8.71 8.96 3.73
CA ALA A 488 -8.14 9.38 2.47
C ALA A 488 -7.64 10.83 2.61
N LYS A 489 -6.35 10.99 2.79
CA LYS A 489 -5.67 12.24 3.16
C LYS A 489 -4.39 12.40 2.32
N THR A 490 -3.88 13.65 2.22
CA THR A 490 -2.53 13.85 1.69
C THR A 490 -1.50 13.04 2.47
N GLN A 491 -0.54 12.45 1.77
CA GLN A 491 0.54 11.68 2.36
C GLN A 491 1.68 12.54 2.91
N TYR A 492 1.73 13.81 2.55
CA TYR A 492 2.90 14.68 2.80
C TYR A 492 2.87 15.41 4.14
N SER A 493 1.81 15.30 4.89
CA SER A 493 1.63 16.00 6.17
C SER A 493 0.75 15.18 7.11
N PHE A 494 0.89 15.38 8.43
CA PHE A 494 -0.10 14.91 9.40
C PHE A 494 -1.47 15.60 9.21
N THR A 495 -1.50 16.81 8.64
CA THR A 495 -2.74 17.54 8.36
C THR A 495 -3.35 17.13 7.01
N ASP A 496 -4.49 17.71 6.66
CA ASP A 496 -5.10 17.65 5.33
C ASP A 496 -4.56 18.72 4.35
N ASP A 497 -3.58 19.53 4.80
CA ASP A 497 -2.85 20.51 4.01
C ASP A 497 -1.41 20.04 3.79
N GLN A 498 -1.07 19.68 2.56
CA GLN A 498 0.25 19.16 2.19
C GLN A 498 1.41 20.16 2.38
N THR A 499 1.12 21.43 2.58
CA THR A 499 2.15 22.47 2.76
C THR A 499 2.62 22.58 4.22
N LYS A 500 1.88 22.01 5.17
CA LYS A 500 2.23 22.00 6.59
C LYS A 500 3.13 20.81 6.90
N LEU A 501 4.43 21.03 6.84
CA LEU A 501 5.46 20.02 7.09
C LEU A 501 5.79 19.84 8.58
N GLY A 502 6.66 18.89 8.89
CA GLY A 502 7.13 18.65 10.26
C GLY A 502 6.09 18.00 11.15
N ALA A 503 5.93 18.53 12.36
CA ALA A 503 4.94 18.09 13.34
C ALA A 503 3.95 19.22 13.66
N PRO A 504 3.03 19.56 12.76
CA PRO A 504 2.11 20.68 12.92
C PRO A 504 1.19 20.52 14.14
N GLU A 505 0.84 21.64 14.75
CA GLU A 505 -0.06 21.76 15.90
C GLU A 505 -1.18 22.77 15.61
N ASN A 506 -2.20 22.83 16.46
CA ASN A 506 -3.32 23.78 16.39
C ASN A 506 -4.05 23.72 15.04
N PHE A 507 -4.42 22.52 14.59
CA PHE A 507 -5.16 22.30 13.36
C PHE A 507 -6.32 21.32 13.55
N LYS A 508 -7.28 21.36 12.65
CA LYS A 508 -8.36 20.37 12.53
C LYS A 508 -8.31 19.69 11.18
N ILE A 509 -8.81 18.47 11.13
CA ILE A 509 -9.03 17.73 9.89
C ILE A 509 -10.43 18.05 9.37
N THR A 510 -10.56 18.32 8.08
CA THR A 510 -11.86 18.56 7.43
C THR A 510 -12.28 17.37 6.59
N VAL A 511 -13.33 16.67 7.01
CA VAL A 511 -13.95 15.58 6.24
C VAL A 511 -15.01 16.18 5.32
N ARG A 512 -14.80 16.03 4.00
CA ARG A 512 -15.69 16.60 2.96
C ARG A 512 -16.74 15.63 2.46
N GLU A 513 -16.36 14.38 2.34
CA GLU A 513 -17.21 13.32 1.78
C GLU A 513 -16.89 11.99 2.46
N VAL A 514 -17.89 11.13 2.57
CA VAL A 514 -17.77 9.79 3.13
C VAL A 514 -18.46 8.80 2.20
N ARG A 515 -17.83 7.66 1.96
CA ARG A 515 -18.42 6.56 1.19
C ARG A 515 -18.13 5.21 1.85
N VAL A 516 -18.98 4.24 1.64
CA VAL A 516 -18.73 2.87 2.09
C VAL A 516 -18.04 2.06 1.00
N SER A 517 -17.03 1.29 1.40
CA SER A 517 -16.48 0.17 0.64
C SER A 517 -16.93 -1.12 1.34
N ALA A 518 -18.20 -1.49 1.09
CA ALA A 518 -18.89 -2.53 1.87
C ALA A 518 -18.31 -3.94 1.64
N GLY A 519 -17.80 -4.21 0.45
CA GLY A 519 -17.10 -5.45 0.13
C GLY A 519 -15.74 -5.54 0.82
N ALA A 520 -14.96 -4.48 0.78
CA ALA A 520 -13.69 -4.38 1.48
C ALA A 520 -13.90 -4.36 3.01
N GLY A 521 -15.02 -3.80 3.47
CA GLY A 521 -15.39 -3.77 4.88
C GLY A 521 -14.79 -2.58 5.63
N PHE A 522 -14.81 -1.38 5.02
CA PHE A 522 -14.42 -0.13 5.67
C PHE A 522 -15.19 1.08 5.11
N VAL A 523 -15.16 2.17 5.86
CA VAL A 523 -15.73 3.47 5.45
C VAL A 523 -14.60 4.40 5.05
N VAL A 524 -14.64 4.90 3.81
CA VAL A 524 -13.65 5.85 3.28
C VAL A 524 -14.06 7.28 3.61
N CYS A 525 -13.18 8.02 4.27
CA CYS A 525 -13.37 9.42 4.66
C CYS A 525 -12.41 10.30 3.86
N LEU A 526 -12.97 11.12 2.95
CA LEU A 526 -12.18 11.99 2.08
C LEU A 526 -11.95 13.34 2.74
N THR A 527 -10.67 13.69 2.89
CA THR A 527 -10.22 15.00 3.35
C THR A 527 -9.46 15.69 2.20
N GLY A 528 -9.37 17.00 2.21
CA GLY A 528 -8.59 17.73 1.19
C GLY A 528 -8.95 17.36 -0.26
N SER A 529 -8.03 17.54 -1.20
CA SER A 529 -8.22 17.22 -2.63
C SER A 529 -7.58 15.88 -3.00
N ILE A 530 -8.25 14.79 -2.66
CA ILE A 530 -7.78 13.44 -3.01
C ILE A 530 -8.38 13.00 -4.34
N MET A 531 -7.52 12.54 -5.25
CA MET A 531 -7.92 12.09 -6.59
C MET A 531 -7.73 10.57 -6.72
N THR A 532 -8.77 9.91 -7.20
CA THR A 532 -8.75 8.47 -7.49
C THR A 532 -8.30 8.15 -8.92
N MET A 533 -8.06 9.17 -9.73
CA MET A 533 -7.45 9.08 -11.05
C MET A 533 -6.32 10.12 -11.14
N PRO A 534 -5.06 9.72 -10.91
CA PRO A 534 -3.90 10.59 -11.11
C PRO A 534 -3.76 11.04 -12.57
N GLY A 535 -3.03 12.11 -12.81
CA GLY A 535 -2.67 12.53 -14.16
C GLY A 535 -1.17 12.35 -14.40
N LEU A 536 -0.78 12.16 -15.65
CA LEU A 536 0.62 12.21 -16.02
C LEU A 536 1.23 13.59 -15.71
N PRO A 537 2.49 13.68 -15.27
CA PRO A 537 3.20 14.94 -15.07
C PRO A 537 3.49 15.61 -16.40
N LYS A 538 4.09 16.80 -16.34
CA LYS A 538 4.48 17.55 -17.57
C LYS A 538 5.48 16.78 -18.42
N VAL A 539 6.41 16.08 -17.78
CA VAL A 539 7.38 15.16 -18.40
C VAL A 539 7.19 13.81 -17.71
N PRO A 540 6.42 12.88 -18.32
CA PRO A 540 6.23 11.56 -17.75
C PRO A 540 7.47 10.67 -17.92
N ALA A 541 7.65 9.71 -17.00
CA ALA A 541 8.72 8.71 -17.10
C ALA A 541 8.68 7.94 -18.43
N ALA A 542 7.50 7.77 -18.99
CA ALA A 542 7.27 7.12 -20.29
C ALA A 542 8.08 7.74 -21.45
N GLU A 543 8.49 9.01 -21.37
CA GLU A 543 9.33 9.64 -22.41
C GLU A 543 10.77 9.11 -22.44
N HIS A 544 11.19 8.42 -21.39
CA HIS A 544 12.56 7.91 -21.24
C HIS A 544 12.63 6.37 -21.26
N ILE A 545 11.49 5.69 -21.22
CA ILE A 545 11.43 4.24 -21.29
C ILE A 545 11.45 3.81 -22.75
N ASP A 546 12.37 2.90 -23.10
CA ASP A 546 12.51 2.39 -24.46
C ASP A 546 12.92 0.90 -24.45
N VAL A 547 12.81 0.26 -25.60
CA VAL A 547 13.21 -1.13 -25.82
C VAL A 547 14.26 -1.17 -26.93
N LEU A 548 15.42 -1.72 -26.63
CA LEU A 548 16.49 -1.90 -27.59
C LEU A 548 16.21 -3.04 -28.57
N ASP A 549 16.95 -3.12 -29.68
CA ASP A 549 16.78 -4.17 -30.72
C ASP A 549 16.98 -5.60 -30.19
N ASP A 550 17.71 -5.77 -29.11
CA ASP A 550 17.90 -7.05 -28.42
C ASP A 550 16.78 -7.39 -27.42
N GLY A 551 15.79 -6.52 -27.28
CA GLY A 551 14.64 -6.67 -26.39
C GLY A 551 14.87 -6.16 -24.96
N ARG A 552 16.05 -5.63 -24.62
CA ARG A 552 16.31 -5.03 -23.29
C ARG A 552 15.57 -3.71 -23.14
N ILE A 553 14.96 -3.54 -21.98
CA ILE A 553 14.29 -2.30 -21.59
C ILE A 553 15.34 -1.35 -20.97
N VAL A 554 15.25 -0.08 -21.33
CA VAL A 554 16.07 1.00 -20.77
C VAL A 554 15.18 2.11 -20.21
N GLY A 555 15.70 2.89 -19.27
CA GLY A 555 14.96 4.03 -18.69
C GLY A 555 13.83 3.65 -17.73
N LEU A 556 13.75 2.39 -17.32
CA LEU A 556 12.77 1.93 -16.33
C LEU A 556 13.30 2.12 -14.90
N PHE A 557 13.88 3.22 -14.54
CA PHE A 557 14.54 3.63 -13.28
C PHE A 557 16.05 3.47 -13.20
#